data_0dd2fab6326ff6f8a2f92361a8fd1c15
#
_entry.id   0dd2fab6326ff6f8a2f92361a8fd1c15
#
_cell.length_a   1.000
_cell.length_b   1.000
_cell.length_c   1.000
_cell.angle_alpha   90.00
_cell.angle_beta   90.00
_cell.angle_gamma   90.00
#
_symmetry.space_group_name_H-M   'P 1'
#
loop_
_entity.id
_entity.type
_entity.pdbx_description
1 polymer ?
#
loop_
_entity_poly.entity_id
_entity_poly.type
_entity_poly.pdbx_seq_one_letter_code
_entity_poly.pdbx_strand_id
1 'polypeptide(L)'
;RDCLLSRGLGDVYKRQLCDCTVYVINHSQLADFYDINNDHQKLGRRIAETLLWEIYDRMISMYSLTPEERYLDIINRCPDLLKLITLKELASYLLIRPETLSRIRRKVVQK
;
A
#
# COMPACT_ATOMS: atom_id res chain seq x y z
N ARG A 1 6.38 -6.15 -8.52
CA ARG A 1 5.10 -5.94 -7.82
C ARG A 1 5.00 -4.48 -7.43
N ASP A 2 4.18 -3.83 -8.08
CA ASP A 2 3.52 -2.55 -8.08
C ASP A 2 3.97 -1.57 -6.99
N CYS A 3 4.96 -0.78 -7.38
CA CYS A 3 5.24 0.47 -6.69
C CYS A 3 4.08 1.41 -6.97
N LEU A 4 3.20 1.57 -6.00
CA LEU A 4 2.00 2.38 -6.06
C LEU A 4 2.31 3.79 -6.57
N LEU A 5 1.56 4.21 -7.56
CA LEU A 5 1.47 5.55 -8.10
C LEU A 5 1.46 6.59 -6.99
N SER A 6 2.59 7.22 -6.80
CA SER A 6 2.68 8.36 -5.93
C SER A 6 2.24 9.60 -6.70
N ARG A 7 1.00 10.00 -6.55
CA ARG A 7 0.60 11.37 -6.83
C ARG A 7 1.25 12.28 -5.80
N GLY A 8 1.94 13.31 -6.29
CA GLY A 8 2.54 14.32 -5.45
C GLY A 8 1.53 15.03 -4.56
N LEU A 9 1.36 14.50 -3.38
CA LEU A 9 0.76 15.16 -2.25
C LEU A 9 1.91 15.57 -1.34
N GLY A 10 2.43 16.79 -1.53
CA GLY A 10 3.40 17.41 -0.66
C GLY A 10 4.65 16.58 -0.38
N ASP A 11 5.45 16.98 0.56
CA ASP A 11 6.67 16.31 1.02
C ASP A 11 6.39 15.00 1.78
N VAL A 12 5.76 14.04 1.10
CA VAL A 12 5.66 12.68 1.63
C VAL A 12 7.02 12.03 1.48
N TYR A 13 7.70 11.85 2.61
CA TYR A 13 8.94 11.11 2.66
C TYR A 13 8.71 9.67 2.19
N LYS A 14 9.32 9.29 1.05
CA LYS A 14 9.27 7.95 0.50
C LYS A 14 10.62 7.30 0.67
N ARG A 15 10.63 6.13 1.27
CA ARG A 15 11.83 5.31 1.40
C ARG A 15 11.69 4.10 0.49
N GLN A 16 12.67 3.94 -0.40
CA GLN A 16 12.82 2.75 -1.21
C GLN A 16 13.33 1.59 -0.34
N LEU A 17 12.70 0.43 -0.44
CA LEU A 17 13.06 -0.76 0.34
C LEU A 17 13.95 -1.73 -0.43
N CYS A 18 13.86 -1.75 -1.76
CA CYS A 18 14.67 -2.58 -2.64
C CYS A 18 14.82 -1.89 -4.00
N ASP A 19 15.75 -2.36 -4.81
CA ASP A 19 15.91 -1.87 -6.17
C ASP A 19 14.63 -2.14 -6.97
N CYS A 20 14.15 -1.11 -7.70
CA CYS A 20 12.96 -1.21 -8.52
C CYS A 20 13.10 -0.39 -9.80
N THR A 21 12.48 -0.86 -10.86
CA THR A 21 12.31 -0.09 -12.09
C THR A 21 10.94 0.60 -12.04
N VAL A 22 10.93 1.91 -12.25
CA VAL A 22 9.70 2.70 -12.24
C VAL A 22 9.49 3.34 -13.61
N TYR A 23 8.23 3.34 -14.05
CA TYR A 23 7.80 4.10 -15.20
C TYR A 23 7.12 5.38 -14.71
N VAL A 24 7.56 6.50 -15.22
CA VAL A 24 7.02 7.81 -14.84
C VAL A 24 6.19 8.35 -16.01
N ILE A 25 4.95 8.71 -15.74
CA ILE A 25 4.07 9.38 -16.70
C ILE A 25 3.64 10.72 -16.12
N ASN A 26 3.67 11.75 -16.94
CA ASN A 26 3.20 13.06 -16.54
C ASN A 26 1.67 13.13 -16.59
N HIS A 27 1.06 13.93 -15.72
CA HIS A 27 -0.40 14.07 -15.65
C HIS A 27 -1.02 14.52 -16.98
N SER A 28 -0.39 15.48 -17.67
CA SER A 28 -0.86 15.94 -18.98
C SER A 28 -0.81 14.82 -20.02
N GLN A 29 0.29 14.08 -20.08
CA GLN A 29 0.45 12.94 -21.00
C GLN A 29 -0.58 11.83 -20.72
N LEU A 30 -0.93 11.63 -19.46
CA LEU A 30 -1.96 10.65 -19.09
C LEU A 30 -3.35 11.13 -19.50
N ALA A 31 -3.65 12.41 -19.37
CA ALA A 31 -4.90 13.00 -19.85
C ALA A 31 -5.01 12.87 -21.38
N ASP A 32 -3.98 13.27 -22.11
CA ASP A 32 -3.91 13.14 -23.56
C ASP A 32 -4.10 11.67 -24.02
N PHE A 33 -3.50 10.73 -23.29
CA PHE A 33 -3.67 9.30 -23.54
C PHE A 33 -5.13 8.84 -23.39
N TYR A 34 -5.85 9.33 -22.39
CA TYR A 34 -7.26 8.97 -22.22
C TYR A 34 -8.17 9.60 -23.26
N ASP A 35 -7.77 10.71 -23.88
CA ASP A 35 -8.55 11.39 -24.91
C ASP A 35 -8.36 10.81 -26.33
N ILE A 36 -7.45 9.83 -26.50
CA ILE A 36 -7.21 9.21 -27.82
C ILE A 36 -8.47 8.50 -28.35
N ASN A 37 -9.12 7.68 -27.55
CA ASN A 37 -10.31 6.95 -27.93
C ASN A 37 -11.06 6.32 -26.73
N ASN A 38 -12.22 5.75 -27.00
CA ASN A 38 -13.08 5.10 -25.99
C ASN A 38 -12.40 3.95 -25.22
N ASP A 39 -11.49 3.22 -25.84
CA ASP A 39 -10.85 2.08 -25.18
C ASP A 39 -9.79 2.55 -24.16
N HIS A 40 -9.10 3.66 -24.46
CA HIS A 40 -8.21 4.31 -23.50
C HIS A 40 -8.97 4.90 -22.31
N GLN A 41 -10.17 5.46 -22.55
CA GLN A 41 -11.05 5.92 -21.45
C GLN A 41 -11.55 4.75 -20.60
N LYS A 42 -11.93 3.64 -21.19
CA LYS A 42 -12.31 2.40 -20.46
C LYS A 42 -11.16 1.87 -19.62
N LEU A 43 -9.93 1.89 -20.17
CA LEU A 43 -8.74 1.50 -19.41
C LEU A 43 -8.51 2.43 -18.22
N GLY A 44 -8.58 3.74 -18.42
CA GLY A 44 -8.46 4.73 -17.35
C GLY A 44 -9.49 4.53 -16.24
N ARG A 45 -10.74 4.29 -16.61
CA ARG A 45 -11.81 3.99 -15.66
C ARG A 45 -11.50 2.73 -14.86
N ARG A 46 -11.09 1.63 -15.50
CA ARG A 46 -10.75 0.37 -14.80
C ARG A 46 -9.60 0.55 -13.82
N ILE A 47 -8.57 1.30 -14.22
CA ILE A 47 -7.44 1.61 -13.33
C ILE A 47 -7.94 2.41 -12.12
N ALA A 48 -8.76 3.45 -12.34
CA ALA A 48 -9.31 4.26 -11.27
C ALA A 48 -10.23 3.46 -10.33
N GLU A 49 -11.07 2.59 -10.86
CA GLU A 49 -11.93 1.69 -10.09
C GLU A 49 -11.09 0.75 -9.23
N THR A 50 -10.05 0.13 -9.78
CA THR A 50 -9.14 -0.77 -9.03
C THR A 50 -8.45 -0.03 -7.88
N LEU A 51 -7.89 1.15 -8.14
CA LEU A 51 -7.25 1.96 -7.11
C LEU A 51 -8.24 2.42 -6.03
N LEU A 52 -9.48 2.75 -6.42
CA LEU A 52 -10.53 3.13 -5.47
C LEU A 52 -10.87 1.95 -4.55
N TRP A 53 -11.02 0.74 -5.09
CA TRP A 53 -11.29 -0.45 -4.30
C TRP A 53 -10.14 -0.77 -3.33
N GLU A 54 -8.90 -0.68 -3.76
CA GLU A 54 -7.73 -0.88 -2.89
C GLU A 54 -7.69 0.12 -1.71
N ILE A 55 -8.00 1.39 -1.99
CA ILE A 55 -8.08 2.42 -0.94
C ILE A 55 -9.25 2.13 0.01
N TYR A 56 -10.40 1.75 -0.53
CA TYR A 56 -11.59 1.42 0.25
C TYR A 56 -11.35 0.21 1.16
N ASP A 57 -10.80 -0.88 0.63
CA ASP A 57 -10.46 -2.08 1.41
C ASP A 57 -9.47 -1.76 2.54
N ARG A 58 -8.47 -0.94 2.25
CA ARG A 58 -7.54 -0.48 3.27
C ARG A 58 -8.23 0.34 4.36
N MET A 59 -9.11 1.24 3.98
CA MET A 59 -9.88 2.05 4.92
C MET A 59 -10.78 1.16 5.80
N ILE A 60 -11.53 0.24 5.22
CA ILE A 60 -12.36 -0.71 5.95
C ILE A 60 -11.50 -1.56 6.90
N SER A 61 -10.36 -2.08 6.45
CA SER A 61 -9.42 -2.83 7.28
C SER A 61 -8.98 -2.06 8.53
N MET A 62 -8.76 -0.75 8.43
CA MET A 62 -8.40 0.09 9.56
C MET A 62 -9.50 0.18 10.64
N TYR A 63 -10.77 0.17 10.21
CA TYR A 63 -11.91 0.30 11.12
C TYR A 63 -12.47 -1.05 11.61
N SER A 64 -12.38 -2.09 10.81
CA SER A 64 -13.03 -3.37 11.07
C SER A 64 -12.12 -4.42 11.68
N LEU A 65 -10.81 -4.37 11.38
CA LEU A 65 -9.86 -5.36 11.85
C LEU A 65 -9.18 -4.91 13.15
N THR A 66 -9.00 -5.88 14.03
CA THR A 66 -8.14 -5.71 15.21
C THR A 66 -6.67 -5.52 14.80
N PRO A 67 -5.83 -4.94 15.66
CA PRO A 67 -4.40 -4.83 15.41
C PRO A 67 -3.70 -6.17 15.10
N GLU A 68 -4.15 -7.27 15.72
CA GLU A 68 -3.63 -8.62 15.49
C GLU A 68 -3.99 -9.10 14.07
N GLU A 69 -5.24 -8.93 13.67
CA GLU A 69 -5.72 -9.31 12.32
C GLU A 69 -5.03 -8.50 11.22
N ARG A 70 -4.84 -7.18 11.41
CA ARG A 70 -4.08 -6.35 10.46
C ARG A 70 -2.64 -6.80 10.33
N TYR A 71 -2.02 -7.20 11.43
CA TYR A 71 -0.66 -7.74 11.41
C TYR A 71 -0.60 -9.07 10.63
N LEU A 72 -1.51 -9.99 10.89
CA LEU A 72 -1.58 -11.28 10.18
C LEU A 72 -1.86 -11.09 8.68
N ASP A 73 -2.76 -10.18 8.33
CA ASP A 73 -3.08 -9.89 6.94
C ASP A 73 -1.85 -9.38 6.16
N ILE A 74 -1.07 -8.45 6.72
CA ILE A 74 0.12 -7.93 6.03
C ILE A 74 1.20 -9.00 5.86
N ILE A 75 1.41 -9.89 6.86
CA ILE A 75 2.38 -10.96 6.77
C ILE A 75 1.98 -12.00 5.73
N ASN A 76 0.70 -12.33 5.66
CA ASN A 76 0.19 -13.28 4.67
C ASN A 76 0.34 -12.73 3.24
N ARG A 77 0.10 -11.44 3.05
CA ARG A 77 0.26 -10.78 1.72
C ARG A 77 1.71 -10.54 1.34
N CYS A 78 2.55 -10.19 2.29
CA CYS A 78 3.94 -9.78 2.05
C CYS A 78 4.88 -10.40 3.09
N PRO A 79 5.16 -11.72 3.06
CA PRO A 79 5.96 -12.40 4.08
C PRO A 79 7.39 -11.85 4.19
N ASP A 80 7.97 -11.40 3.10
CA ASP A 80 9.33 -10.84 3.08
C ASP A 80 9.42 -9.41 3.60
N LEU A 81 8.30 -8.75 3.83
CA LEU A 81 8.28 -7.36 4.30
C LEU A 81 9.02 -7.21 5.64
N LEU A 82 8.90 -8.19 6.53
CA LEU A 82 9.57 -8.18 7.84
C LEU A 82 11.11 -8.18 7.76
N LYS A 83 11.68 -8.58 6.63
CA LYS A 83 13.14 -8.54 6.38
C LYS A 83 13.59 -7.16 5.90
N LEU A 84 12.67 -6.36 5.36
CA LEU A 84 12.97 -5.10 4.68
C LEU A 84 12.70 -3.87 5.54
N ILE A 85 11.85 -3.98 6.55
CA ILE A 85 11.42 -2.84 7.39
C ILE A 85 11.63 -3.11 8.87
N THR A 86 11.81 -2.03 9.61
CA THR A 86 11.92 -2.08 11.08
C THR A 86 10.55 -2.27 11.74
N LEU A 87 10.57 -2.76 12.98
CA LEU A 87 9.36 -2.89 13.79
C LEU A 87 8.62 -1.55 13.96
N LYS A 88 9.35 -0.45 14.07
CA LYS A 88 8.80 0.91 14.20
C LYS A 88 8.06 1.32 12.93
N GLU A 89 8.63 1.06 11.76
CA GLU A 89 8.01 1.34 10.47
C GLU A 89 6.74 0.51 10.26
N LEU A 90 6.81 -0.79 10.60
CA LEU A 90 5.63 -1.66 10.51
C LEU A 90 4.52 -1.22 11.48
N ALA A 91 4.86 -0.84 12.70
CA ALA A 91 3.89 -0.32 13.68
C ALA A 91 3.21 0.96 13.17
N SER A 92 3.99 1.87 12.58
CA SER A 92 3.47 3.10 11.97
C SER A 92 2.53 2.79 10.80
N TYR A 93 2.90 1.83 9.94
CA TYR A 93 2.05 1.40 8.83
C TYR A 93 0.72 0.79 9.29
N LEU A 94 0.75 0.01 10.37
CA LEU A 94 -0.43 -0.62 10.97
C LEU A 94 -1.23 0.32 11.88
N LEU A 95 -0.76 1.56 12.07
CA LEU A 95 -1.36 2.57 12.97
C LEU A 95 -1.51 2.06 14.41
N ILE A 96 -0.47 1.40 14.92
CA ILE A 96 -0.39 0.92 16.31
C ILE A 96 0.94 1.34 16.95
N ARG A 97 1.00 1.25 18.27
CA ARG A 97 2.24 1.51 19.00
C ARG A 97 3.23 0.35 18.83
N PRO A 98 4.55 0.61 18.75
CA PRO A 98 5.58 -0.43 18.64
C PRO A 98 5.50 -1.50 19.74
N GLU A 99 5.15 -1.10 20.97
CA GLU A 99 4.98 -2.01 22.12
C GLU A 99 3.81 -2.98 21.90
N THR A 100 2.72 -2.49 21.33
CA THR A 100 1.55 -3.30 20.96
C THR A 100 1.93 -4.33 19.89
N LEU A 101 2.65 -3.87 18.85
CA LEU A 101 3.13 -4.76 17.81
C LEU A 101 4.08 -5.84 18.34
N SER A 102 4.98 -5.47 19.25
CA SER A 102 5.89 -6.42 19.90
C SER A 102 5.14 -7.51 20.68
N ARG A 103 4.04 -7.16 21.37
CA ARG A 103 3.18 -8.13 22.08
C ARG A 103 2.45 -9.06 21.10
N ILE A 104 1.91 -8.51 20.01
CA ILE A 104 1.24 -9.29 18.97
C ILE A 104 2.21 -10.32 18.37
N ARG A 105 3.42 -9.89 18.00
CA ARG A 105 4.43 -10.81 17.44
C ARG A 105 4.76 -11.98 18.37
N ARG A 106 4.97 -11.70 19.66
CA ARG A 106 5.21 -12.78 20.66
C ARG A 106 4.06 -13.77 20.72
N LYS A 107 2.84 -13.27 20.71
CA LYS A 107 1.63 -14.12 20.76
C LYS A 107 1.47 -14.99 19.50
N VAL A 108 1.77 -14.44 18.33
CA VAL A 108 1.67 -15.16 17.05
C VAL A 108 2.76 -16.23 16.89
N VAL A 109 3.97 -15.99 17.38
CA VAL A 109 5.09 -16.95 17.31
C VAL A 109 4.90 -18.10 18.30
N GLN A 110 4.10 -17.92 19.35
CA GLN A 110 3.84 -18.97 20.37
C GLN A 110 2.64 -19.88 20.02
N LYS A 111 1.94 -19.60 18.91
CA LYS A 111 0.91 -20.48 18.32
C LYS A 111 1.49 -21.33 17.19
#